data_714bb111241af7df67ad21176c6b969b
#
_entry.id   714bb111241af7df67ad21176c6b969b
#
_cell.length_a   1.000
_cell.length_b   1.000
_cell.length_c   1.000
_cell.angle_alpha   90.00
_cell.angle_beta   90.00
_cell.angle_gamma   90.00
#
_symmetry.space_group_name_H-M   'P 1'
#
loop_
_entity.id
_entity.type
_entity.pdbx_description
1 polymer ?
#
loop_
_entity_poly.entity_id
_entity_poly.type
_entity_poly.pdbx_seq_one_letter_code
_entity_poly.pdbx_strand_id
1 'polypeptide(L)'
;MMTNSPSLELVEFVETNILPQYAQFDRAHNLGHVTRVIRNALELVRKTGADINMVYVIAAYHDLGMSGPRAIHHVTGGKILATDARLKRWFTAEQIKIMKEAVEDHRASASHAPRSLYGKIIAEADRDIVPEVVFQRAVEYGLSNYPALDREQQWQRFRKHMDEKYSVNGYIRLWIPGSPNEKRLNELRNIIAQPALLREQFEQIYDSIINKSSI
;
A
#
# COMPACT_ATOMS: atom_id res chain seq x y z
N MET A 1 15.01 -4.43 26.62
CA MET A 1 13.54 -4.47 26.40
C MET A 1 13.26 -3.89 25.05
N MET A 2 12.59 -4.60 24.15
CA MET A 2 12.16 -4.00 22.88
C MET A 2 11.05 -2.98 23.19
N THR A 3 11.23 -1.77 22.73
CA THR A 3 10.22 -0.72 22.90
C THR A 3 9.02 -1.05 22.01
N ASN A 4 7.79 -0.94 22.55
CA ASN A 4 6.54 -1.21 21.79
C ASN A 4 6.12 -0.06 20.88
N SER A 5 6.90 1.03 20.84
CA SER A 5 6.62 2.23 20.05
C SER A 5 7.92 2.85 19.54
N PRO A 6 7.91 3.58 18.42
CA PRO A 6 9.05 4.35 17.97
C PRO A 6 9.47 5.40 19.01
N SER A 7 10.73 5.84 18.97
CA SER A 7 11.21 6.89 19.87
C SER A 7 10.47 8.21 19.64
N LEU A 8 10.20 8.96 20.71
CA LEU A 8 9.44 10.22 20.63
C LEU A 8 10.12 11.24 19.71
N GLU A 9 11.45 11.39 19.82
CA GLU A 9 12.20 12.29 18.92
C GLU A 9 12.03 11.94 17.43
N LEU A 10 11.99 10.65 17.11
CA LEU A 10 11.82 10.18 15.75
C LEU A 10 10.39 10.41 15.25
N VAL A 11 9.40 10.23 16.13
CA VAL A 11 7.99 10.53 15.84
C VAL A 11 7.84 12.02 15.54
N GLU A 12 8.33 12.89 16.42
CA GLU A 12 8.30 14.35 16.24
C GLU A 12 8.97 14.78 14.93
N PHE A 13 10.14 14.21 14.63
CA PHE A 13 10.84 14.48 13.37
C PHE A 13 9.99 14.11 12.16
N VAL A 14 9.41 12.92 12.14
CA VAL A 14 8.62 12.42 11.01
C VAL A 14 7.33 13.24 10.86
N GLU A 15 6.61 13.50 11.94
CA GLU A 15 5.36 14.26 11.92
C GLU A 15 5.56 15.71 11.46
N THR A 16 6.70 16.31 11.85
CA THR A 16 7.00 17.71 11.52
C THR A 16 7.59 17.87 10.11
N ASN A 17 8.43 16.93 9.65
CA ASN A 17 9.23 17.15 8.44
C ASN A 17 8.86 16.25 7.26
N ILE A 18 8.23 15.10 7.52
CA ILE A 18 7.99 14.09 6.48
C ILE A 18 6.51 14.02 6.11
N LEU A 19 5.62 13.82 7.08
CA LEU A 19 4.20 13.66 6.82
C LEU A 19 3.56 14.88 6.13
N PRO A 20 3.95 16.15 6.40
CA PRO A 20 3.38 17.29 5.69
C PRO A 20 3.61 17.28 4.17
N GLN A 21 4.65 16.58 3.69
CA GLN A 21 4.94 16.46 2.26
C GLN A 21 3.85 15.70 1.49
N TYR A 22 3.07 14.86 2.18
CA TYR A 22 1.97 14.10 1.59
C TYR A 22 0.75 14.94 1.23
N ALA A 23 0.66 16.18 1.70
CA ALA A 23 -0.44 17.10 1.41
C ALA A 23 -0.55 17.46 -0.09
N GLN A 24 0.54 17.34 -0.85
CA GLN A 24 0.61 17.66 -2.28
C GLN A 24 0.35 16.45 -3.21
N PHE A 25 0.20 15.24 -2.66
CA PHE A 25 0.02 14.04 -3.45
C PHE A 25 -1.47 13.77 -3.75
N ASP A 26 -1.73 12.90 -4.72
CA ASP A 26 -3.07 12.53 -5.11
C ASP A 26 -3.83 11.78 -3.98
N ARG A 27 -5.15 11.60 -4.18
CA ARG A 27 -6.02 10.96 -3.18
C ARG A 27 -5.53 9.57 -2.74
N ALA A 28 -4.86 8.83 -3.62
CA ALA A 28 -4.39 7.47 -3.34
C ALA A 28 -3.12 7.43 -2.49
N HIS A 29 -2.33 8.52 -2.48
CA HIS A 29 -1.01 8.61 -1.84
C HIS A 29 -0.94 9.78 -0.82
N ASN A 30 -2.08 10.22 -0.30
CA ASN A 30 -2.19 11.35 0.63
C ASN A 30 -1.81 10.98 2.07
N LEU A 31 -1.94 11.95 2.99
CA LEU A 31 -1.67 11.77 4.41
C LEU A 31 -2.47 10.62 5.05
N GLY A 32 -3.72 10.43 4.66
CA GLY A 32 -4.55 9.31 5.15
C GLY A 32 -3.99 7.94 4.76
N HIS A 33 -3.43 7.83 3.53
CA HIS A 33 -2.76 6.62 3.07
C HIS A 33 -1.51 6.32 3.90
N VAL A 34 -0.56 7.24 4.00
CA VAL A 34 0.69 7.01 4.73
C VAL A 34 0.45 6.72 6.22
N THR A 35 -0.50 7.40 6.85
CA THR A 35 -0.87 7.12 8.24
C THR A 35 -1.40 5.70 8.43
N ARG A 36 -2.21 5.21 7.48
CA ARG A 36 -2.68 3.82 7.48
C ARG A 36 -1.52 2.84 7.29
N VAL A 37 -0.59 3.11 6.36
CA VAL A 37 0.59 2.26 6.14
C VAL A 37 1.46 2.20 7.38
N ILE A 38 1.73 3.32 8.04
CA ILE A 38 2.46 3.38 9.31
C ILE A 38 1.78 2.49 10.37
N ARG A 39 0.48 2.66 10.58
CA ARG A 39 -0.27 1.85 11.55
C ARG A 39 -0.17 0.36 11.26
N ASN A 40 -0.39 -0.04 10.00
CA ASN A 40 -0.32 -1.43 9.57
C ASN A 40 1.10 -2.00 9.74
N ALA A 41 2.13 -1.23 9.41
CA ALA A 41 3.53 -1.63 9.57
C ALA A 41 3.90 -1.82 11.04
N LEU A 42 3.44 -0.93 11.93
CA LEU A 42 3.64 -1.04 13.38
C LEU A 42 2.88 -2.22 14.00
N GLU A 43 1.75 -2.64 13.42
CA GLU A 43 1.06 -3.87 13.82
C GLU A 43 1.87 -5.11 13.39
N LEU A 44 2.38 -5.14 12.16
CA LEU A 44 3.15 -6.25 11.64
C LEU A 44 4.50 -6.42 12.35
N VAL A 45 5.18 -5.32 12.69
CA VAL A 45 6.51 -5.37 13.35
C VAL A 45 6.47 -6.09 14.69
N ARG A 46 5.38 -5.99 15.44
CA ARG A 46 5.20 -6.67 16.73
C ARG A 46 5.30 -8.19 16.66
N LYS A 47 5.02 -8.75 15.48
CA LYS A 47 5.08 -10.20 15.21
C LYS A 47 6.41 -10.66 14.65
N THR A 48 7.28 -9.74 14.24
CA THR A 48 8.48 -10.07 13.46
C THR A 48 9.79 -9.84 14.20
N GLY A 49 9.79 -9.05 15.29
CA GLY A 49 11.00 -8.67 16.00
C GLY A 49 11.93 -7.71 15.24
N ALA A 50 11.47 -7.11 14.13
CA ALA A 50 12.22 -6.07 13.43
C ALA A 50 12.31 -4.78 14.27
N ASP A 51 13.32 -3.94 13.97
CA ASP A 51 13.48 -2.64 14.64
C ASP A 51 12.31 -1.72 14.29
N ILE A 52 11.55 -1.34 15.31
CA ILE A 52 10.33 -0.54 15.18
C ILE A 52 10.60 0.87 14.67
N ASN A 53 11.77 1.46 14.99
CA ASN A 53 12.16 2.79 14.51
C ASN A 53 12.44 2.75 13.00
N MET A 54 13.16 1.73 12.54
CA MET A 54 13.40 1.53 11.12
C MET A 54 12.08 1.34 10.35
N VAL A 55 11.20 0.45 10.83
CA VAL A 55 9.90 0.19 10.19
C VAL A 55 9.04 1.45 10.12
N TYR A 56 9.00 2.25 11.20
CA TYR A 56 8.26 3.50 11.25
C TYR A 56 8.73 4.50 10.19
N VAL A 57 10.06 4.71 10.09
CA VAL A 57 10.63 5.63 9.10
C VAL A 57 10.44 5.12 7.68
N ILE A 58 10.67 3.83 7.41
CA ILE A 58 10.46 3.27 6.07
C ILE A 58 9.00 3.49 5.64
N ALA A 59 8.02 3.22 6.52
CA ALA A 59 6.62 3.45 6.25
C ALA A 59 6.30 4.93 5.97
N ALA A 60 6.94 5.85 6.69
CA ALA A 60 6.75 7.29 6.47
C ALA A 60 7.37 7.81 5.16
N TYR A 61 8.42 7.17 4.64
CA TYR A 61 9.12 7.59 3.43
C TYR A 61 8.69 6.85 2.16
N HIS A 62 7.94 5.75 2.25
CA HIS A 62 7.75 4.80 1.14
C HIS A 62 7.24 5.45 -0.15
N ASP A 63 6.36 6.43 -0.05
CA ASP A 63 5.73 7.10 -1.19
C ASP A 63 6.21 8.53 -1.44
N LEU A 64 7.25 9.04 -0.74
CA LEU A 64 7.77 10.39 -0.99
C LEU A 64 8.27 10.57 -2.43
N GLY A 65 8.62 9.48 -3.09
CA GLY A 65 8.98 9.49 -4.51
C GLY A 65 7.84 9.84 -5.47
N MET A 66 6.59 9.93 -4.98
CA MET A 66 5.45 10.45 -5.74
C MET A 66 5.58 11.94 -6.10
N SER A 67 6.55 12.65 -5.52
CA SER A 67 6.98 13.98 -5.99
C SER A 67 7.60 13.96 -7.39
N GLY A 68 7.93 12.79 -7.93
CA GLY A 68 8.48 12.56 -9.27
C GLY A 68 7.63 11.60 -10.11
N PRO A 69 8.19 11.02 -11.18
CA PRO A 69 7.45 10.11 -12.06
C PRO A 69 6.94 8.87 -11.33
N ARG A 70 5.62 8.62 -11.39
CA ARG A 70 4.95 7.50 -10.72
C ARG A 70 5.55 6.13 -11.04
N ALA A 71 6.05 5.92 -12.26
CA ALA A 71 6.61 4.64 -12.68
C ALA A 71 7.82 4.20 -11.84
N ILE A 72 8.59 5.16 -11.30
CA ILE A 72 9.83 4.94 -10.55
C ILE A 72 9.77 5.51 -9.13
N HIS A 73 8.56 5.84 -8.60
CA HIS A 73 8.41 6.48 -7.29
C HIS A 73 9.12 5.71 -6.16
N HIS A 74 9.12 4.38 -6.20
CA HIS A 74 9.81 3.54 -5.23
C HIS A 74 11.33 3.76 -5.24
N VAL A 75 11.95 3.89 -6.42
CA VAL A 75 13.38 4.19 -6.56
C VAL A 75 13.68 5.61 -6.07
N THR A 76 12.85 6.57 -6.49
CA THR A 76 12.95 7.97 -6.06
C THR A 76 12.78 8.10 -4.55
N GLY A 77 11.79 7.43 -3.97
CA GLY A 77 11.56 7.40 -2.52
C GLY A 77 12.73 6.80 -1.74
N GLY A 78 13.28 5.68 -2.22
CA GLY A 78 14.50 5.09 -1.65
C GLY A 78 15.68 6.05 -1.69
N LYS A 79 15.86 6.79 -2.78
CA LYS A 79 16.90 7.81 -2.89
C LYS A 79 16.67 8.97 -1.91
N ILE A 80 15.43 9.47 -1.79
CA ILE A 80 15.07 10.52 -0.84
C ILE A 80 15.44 10.10 0.58
N LEU A 81 15.04 8.90 1.01
CA LEU A 81 15.41 8.36 2.32
C LEU A 81 16.91 8.29 2.51
N ALA A 82 17.66 7.71 1.56
CA ALA A 82 19.09 7.50 1.70
C ALA A 82 19.91 8.79 1.72
N THR A 83 19.40 9.85 1.11
CA THR A 83 20.09 11.16 1.06
C THR A 83 19.67 12.12 2.18
N ASP A 84 18.69 11.77 3.00
CA ASP A 84 18.32 12.58 4.15
C ASP A 84 19.37 12.43 5.27
N ALA A 85 20.29 13.38 5.32
CA ALA A 85 21.40 13.38 6.28
C ALA A 85 20.95 13.40 7.75
N ARG A 86 19.70 13.86 8.03
CA ARG A 86 19.14 13.94 9.39
C ARG A 86 18.92 12.56 10.00
N LEU A 87 18.67 11.53 9.17
CA LEU A 87 18.48 10.15 9.62
C LEU A 87 19.74 9.54 10.27
N LYS A 88 20.93 10.06 9.96
CA LYS A 88 22.18 9.62 10.58
C LYS A 88 22.23 9.86 12.11
N ARG A 89 21.31 10.63 12.65
CA ARG A 89 21.11 10.85 14.07
C ARG A 89 20.66 9.59 14.82
N TRP A 90 19.91 8.73 14.13
CA TRP A 90 19.28 7.54 14.70
C TRP A 90 19.77 6.23 14.08
N PHE A 91 20.29 6.28 12.86
CA PHE A 91 20.60 5.09 12.08
C PHE A 91 22.01 5.10 11.51
N THR A 92 22.62 3.92 11.52
CA THR A 92 23.92 3.69 10.85
C THR A 92 23.76 3.70 9.33
N ALA A 93 24.87 3.81 8.61
CA ALA A 93 24.87 3.77 7.15
C ALA A 93 24.29 2.44 6.60
N GLU A 94 24.57 1.34 7.28
CA GLU A 94 24.03 0.02 6.88
C GLU A 94 22.51 -0.07 7.10
N GLN A 95 22.02 0.45 8.22
CA GLN A 95 20.58 0.54 8.47
C GLN A 95 19.89 1.41 7.41
N ILE A 96 20.45 2.58 7.07
CA ILE A 96 19.90 3.47 6.02
C ILE A 96 19.87 2.76 4.66
N LYS A 97 20.88 1.95 4.34
CA LYS A 97 20.88 1.14 3.12
C LYS A 97 19.74 0.12 3.10
N ILE A 98 19.54 -0.63 4.20
CA ILE A 98 18.44 -1.58 4.34
C ILE A 98 17.09 -0.86 4.23
N MET A 99 16.93 0.31 4.85
CA MET A 99 15.71 1.12 4.80
C MET A 99 15.41 1.60 3.38
N LYS A 100 16.43 2.09 2.66
CA LYS A 100 16.33 2.45 1.24
C LYS A 100 15.83 1.27 0.40
N GLU A 101 16.45 0.11 0.55
CA GLU A 101 16.08 -1.10 -0.18
C GLU A 101 14.63 -1.54 0.14
N ALA A 102 14.19 -1.37 1.39
CA ALA A 102 12.83 -1.66 1.78
C ALA A 102 11.79 -0.71 1.14
N VAL A 103 12.12 0.58 1.00
CA VAL A 103 11.30 1.53 0.23
C VAL A 103 11.23 1.12 -1.24
N GLU A 104 12.34 0.71 -1.85
CA GLU A 104 12.36 0.28 -3.25
C GLU A 104 11.54 -0.98 -3.49
N ASP A 105 11.40 -1.86 -2.48
CA ASP A 105 10.76 -3.16 -2.58
C ASP A 105 9.23 -3.14 -2.33
N HIS A 106 8.62 -1.99 -1.97
CA HIS A 106 7.24 -1.97 -1.50
C HIS A 106 6.19 -2.26 -2.59
N ARG A 107 6.51 -2.06 -3.87
CA ARG A 107 5.54 -2.20 -4.97
C ARG A 107 4.96 -3.61 -5.08
N ALA A 108 3.63 -3.70 -5.17
CA ALA A 108 2.94 -4.97 -5.39
C ALA A 108 3.29 -5.64 -6.75
N SER A 109 3.64 -4.83 -7.75
CA SER A 109 4.02 -5.28 -9.10
C SER A 109 5.52 -5.45 -9.29
N ALA A 110 6.32 -5.48 -8.22
CA ALA A 110 7.75 -5.77 -8.32
C ALA A 110 7.98 -7.17 -8.89
N SER A 111 8.98 -7.31 -9.75
CA SER A 111 9.35 -8.58 -10.41
C SER A 111 10.10 -9.55 -9.49
N HIS A 112 10.49 -9.09 -8.30
CA HIS A 112 11.25 -9.87 -7.32
C HIS A 112 10.62 -9.78 -5.92
N ALA A 113 10.93 -10.75 -5.06
CA ALA A 113 10.56 -10.70 -3.67
C ALA A 113 11.31 -9.56 -2.94
N PRO A 114 10.73 -8.94 -1.91
CA PRO A 114 11.44 -7.97 -1.08
C PRO A 114 12.72 -8.56 -0.49
N ARG A 115 13.83 -7.81 -0.61
CA ARG A 115 15.19 -8.22 -0.25
C ARG A 115 15.39 -8.48 1.25
N SER A 116 14.58 -7.84 2.09
CA SER A 116 14.72 -7.90 3.53
C SER A 116 13.37 -8.10 4.23
N LEU A 117 13.42 -8.43 5.54
CA LEU A 117 12.22 -8.46 6.39
C LEU A 117 11.53 -7.08 6.40
N TYR A 118 12.29 -5.98 6.39
CA TYR A 118 11.75 -4.63 6.35
C TYR A 118 10.97 -4.37 5.05
N GLY A 119 11.52 -4.76 3.91
CA GLY A 119 10.82 -4.69 2.62
C GLY A 119 9.54 -5.51 2.61
N LYS A 120 9.55 -6.71 3.21
CA LYS A 120 8.36 -7.56 3.34
C LYS A 120 7.27 -6.90 4.20
N ILE A 121 7.64 -6.31 5.34
CA ILE A 121 6.70 -5.61 6.23
C ILE A 121 6.06 -4.44 5.49
N ILE A 122 6.85 -3.57 4.84
CA ILE A 122 6.33 -2.39 4.16
C ILE A 122 5.49 -2.77 2.93
N ALA A 123 5.97 -3.70 2.11
CA ALA A 123 5.22 -4.20 0.96
C ALA A 123 3.85 -4.77 1.37
N GLU A 124 3.74 -5.39 2.53
CA GLU A 124 2.47 -5.90 3.04
C GLU A 124 1.62 -4.83 3.72
N ALA A 125 2.23 -3.94 4.48
CA ALA A 125 1.54 -2.84 5.16
C ALA A 125 0.86 -1.86 4.18
N ASP A 126 1.47 -1.64 3.02
CA ASP A 126 0.93 -0.81 1.94
C ASP A 126 -0.28 -1.45 1.23
N ARG A 127 -0.47 -2.77 1.36
CA ARG A 127 -1.61 -3.45 0.75
C ARG A 127 -2.90 -3.22 1.53
N ASP A 128 -3.85 -2.57 0.88
CA ASP A 128 -5.21 -2.44 1.37
C ASP A 128 -6.09 -3.47 0.65
N ILE A 129 -6.32 -4.61 1.33
CA ILE A 129 -6.97 -5.80 0.76
C ILE A 129 -8.38 -6.01 1.37
N VAL A 130 -8.97 -4.98 1.97
CA VAL A 130 -10.38 -5.04 2.40
C VAL A 130 -11.25 -5.18 1.14
N PRO A 131 -12.06 -6.26 1.00
CA PRO A 131 -12.77 -6.55 -0.25
C PRO A 131 -13.59 -5.38 -0.78
N GLU A 132 -14.38 -4.74 0.08
CA GLU A 132 -15.24 -3.60 -0.28
C GLU A 132 -14.40 -2.42 -0.83
N VAL A 133 -13.26 -2.13 -0.20
CA VAL A 133 -12.36 -1.06 -0.62
C VAL A 133 -11.68 -1.40 -1.95
N VAL A 134 -11.27 -2.65 -2.13
CA VAL A 134 -10.68 -3.14 -3.39
C VAL A 134 -11.67 -3.00 -4.54
N PHE A 135 -12.90 -3.46 -4.33
CA PHE A 135 -13.95 -3.41 -5.36
C PHE A 135 -14.32 -1.97 -5.69
N GLN A 136 -14.58 -1.14 -4.67
CA GLN A 136 -14.92 0.26 -4.87
C GLN A 136 -13.85 1.00 -5.68
N ARG A 137 -12.57 0.89 -5.29
CA ARG A 137 -11.44 1.52 -6.02
C ARG A 137 -11.34 1.03 -7.46
N ALA A 138 -11.58 -0.26 -7.70
CA ALA A 138 -11.50 -0.81 -9.05
C ALA A 138 -12.64 -0.30 -9.94
N VAL A 139 -13.86 -0.11 -9.42
CA VAL A 139 -14.99 0.48 -10.15
C VAL A 139 -14.75 1.97 -10.37
N GLU A 140 -14.40 2.74 -9.33
CA GLU A 140 -14.09 4.18 -9.43
C GLU A 140 -12.98 4.45 -10.46
N TYR A 141 -11.92 3.65 -10.44
CA TYR A 141 -10.85 3.74 -11.44
C TYR A 141 -11.35 3.51 -12.86
N GLY A 142 -12.21 2.52 -13.06
CA GLY A 142 -12.81 2.24 -14.35
C GLY A 142 -13.64 3.41 -14.88
N LEU A 143 -14.55 3.91 -14.05
CA LEU A 143 -15.41 5.04 -14.41
C LEU A 143 -14.60 6.32 -14.72
N SER A 144 -13.53 6.58 -13.95
CA SER A 144 -12.72 7.78 -14.13
C SER A 144 -11.77 7.71 -15.32
N ASN A 145 -11.17 6.54 -15.61
CA ASN A 145 -10.13 6.43 -16.62
C ASN A 145 -10.63 5.85 -17.96
N TYR A 146 -11.82 5.25 -17.96
CA TYR A 146 -12.45 4.66 -19.14
C TYR A 146 -13.94 5.05 -19.21
N PRO A 147 -14.26 6.37 -19.25
CA PRO A 147 -15.65 6.86 -19.18
C PRO A 147 -16.50 6.47 -20.41
N ALA A 148 -15.86 6.10 -21.51
CA ALA A 148 -16.55 5.66 -22.74
C ALA A 148 -17.02 4.21 -22.71
N LEU A 149 -16.58 3.42 -21.72
CA LEU A 149 -17.01 2.02 -21.60
C LEU A 149 -18.43 1.96 -21.03
N ASP A 150 -19.28 1.11 -21.65
CA ASP A 150 -20.57 0.78 -21.10
C ASP A 150 -20.47 -0.11 -19.84
N ARG A 151 -21.60 -0.36 -19.18
CA ARG A 151 -21.67 -1.15 -17.93
C ARG A 151 -21.04 -2.54 -18.08
N GLU A 152 -21.32 -3.23 -19.19
CA GLU A 152 -20.80 -4.58 -19.39
C GLU A 152 -19.27 -4.56 -19.66
N GLN A 153 -18.80 -3.60 -20.42
CA GLN A 153 -17.37 -3.39 -20.66
C GLN A 153 -16.64 -3.02 -19.35
N GLN A 154 -17.23 -2.18 -18.50
CA GLN A 154 -16.70 -1.88 -17.15
C GLN A 154 -16.64 -3.13 -16.27
N TRP A 155 -17.67 -4.00 -16.33
CA TRP A 155 -17.66 -5.29 -15.65
C TRP A 155 -16.53 -6.20 -16.14
N GLN A 156 -16.36 -6.37 -17.44
CA GLN A 156 -15.30 -7.22 -17.98
C GLN A 156 -13.92 -6.73 -17.58
N ARG A 157 -13.69 -5.41 -17.60
CA ARG A 157 -12.45 -4.79 -17.10
C ARG A 157 -12.23 -5.06 -15.62
N PHE A 158 -13.28 -4.85 -14.80
CA PHE A 158 -13.25 -5.09 -13.36
C PHE A 158 -12.91 -6.55 -13.05
N ARG A 159 -13.64 -7.50 -13.65
CA ARG A 159 -13.41 -8.93 -13.48
C ARG A 159 -11.99 -9.33 -13.85
N LYS A 160 -11.51 -8.88 -15.00
CA LYS A 160 -10.14 -9.14 -15.44
C LYS A 160 -9.11 -8.62 -14.43
N HIS A 161 -9.31 -7.41 -13.91
CA HIS A 161 -8.42 -6.84 -12.89
C HIS A 161 -8.42 -7.65 -11.60
N MET A 162 -9.59 -8.13 -11.14
CA MET A 162 -9.69 -8.99 -9.96
C MET A 162 -8.94 -10.30 -10.17
N ASP A 163 -9.14 -10.94 -11.32
CA ASP A 163 -8.47 -12.21 -11.65
C ASP A 163 -6.95 -12.05 -11.72
N GLU A 164 -6.45 -11.07 -12.46
CA GLU A 164 -5.01 -10.85 -12.67
C GLU A 164 -4.27 -10.48 -11.39
N LYS A 165 -4.92 -9.76 -10.50
CA LYS A 165 -4.26 -9.24 -9.31
C LYS A 165 -4.49 -10.06 -8.07
N TYR A 166 -5.73 -10.46 -7.78
CA TYR A 166 -6.14 -10.96 -6.48
C TYR A 166 -6.57 -12.43 -6.46
N SER A 167 -6.86 -13.07 -7.59
CA SER A 167 -7.23 -14.48 -7.61
C SER A 167 -6.11 -15.38 -7.05
N VAL A 168 -6.37 -16.68 -6.90
CA VAL A 168 -5.33 -17.64 -6.47
C VAL A 168 -4.11 -17.65 -7.39
N ASN A 169 -4.32 -17.38 -8.68
CA ASN A 169 -3.25 -17.24 -9.68
C ASN A 169 -2.79 -15.80 -9.91
N GLY A 170 -3.39 -14.84 -9.20
CA GLY A 170 -3.06 -13.41 -9.30
C GLY A 170 -1.65 -13.11 -8.81
N TYR A 171 -1.14 -11.92 -9.19
CA TYR A 171 0.23 -11.56 -8.86
C TYR A 171 0.43 -11.03 -7.42
N ILE A 172 -0.66 -10.74 -6.66
CA ILE A 172 -0.52 -10.27 -5.27
C ILE A 172 0.12 -11.35 -4.40
N ARG A 173 1.13 -10.95 -3.63
CA ARG A 173 1.80 -11.84 -2.67
C ARG A 173 1.79 -11.21 -1.30
N LEU A 174 1.59 -12.02 -0.27
CA LEU A 174 1.76 -11.67 1.13
C LEU A 174 3.09 -12.24 1.62
N TRP A 175 3.70 -11.52 2.55
CA TRP A 175 5.06 -11.82 2.99
C TRP A 175 5.17 -12.15 4.47
N ILE A 176 4.15 -11.80 5.27
CA ILE A 176 4.14 -11.96 6.72
C ILE A 176 3.06 -12.99 7.10
N PRO A 177 3.43 -14.22 7.43
CA PRO A 177 2.48 -15.26 7.83
C PRO A 177 1.61 -14.82 9.01
N GLY A 178 0.34 -15.16 8.99
CA GLY A 178 -0.61 -14.81 10.04
C GLY A 178 -0.96 -13.31 10.11
N SER A 179 -0.65 -12.53 9.06
CA SER A 179 -1.05 -11.13 8.99
C SER A 179 -2.56 -10.97 8.83
N PRO A 180 -3.14 -9.83 9.23
CA PRO A 180 -4.56 -9.54 8.94
C PRO A 180 -4.92 -9.59 7.44
N ASN A 181 -3.95 -9.32 6.58
CA ASN A 181 -4.15 -9.36 5.13
C ASN A 181 -4.34 -10.78 4.59
N GLU A 182 -3.82 -11.80 5.27
CA GLU A 182 -4.01 -13.20 4.85
C GLU A 182 -5.51 -13.59 4.89
N LYS A 183 -6.20 -13.26 5.98
CA LYS A 183 -7.65 -13.47 6.09
C LYS A 183 -8.41 -12.70 5.03
N ARG A 184 -8.13 -11.41 4.87
CA ARG A 184 -8.78 -10.53 3.88
C ARG A 184 -8.57 -10.99 2.45
N LEU A 185 -7.35 -11.44 2.11
CA LEU A 185 -7.07 -11.96 0.77
C LEU A 185 -7.83 -13.27 0.51
N ASN A 186 -7.97 -14.13 1.51
CA ASN A 186 -8.77 -15.35 1.37
C ASN A 186 -10.26 -15.03 1.20
N GLU A 187 -10.80 -14.06 1.93
CA GLU A 187 -12.18 -13.57 1.74
C GLU A 187 -12.38 -13.03 0.31
N LEU A 188 -11.47 -12.18 -0.16
CA LEU A 188 -11.49 -11.62 -1.50
C LEU A 188 -11.44 -12.71 -2.57
N ARG A 189 -10.56 -13.70 -2.42
CA ARG A 189 -10.44 -14.86 -3.33
C ARG A 189 -11.71 -15.70 -3.36
N ASN A 190 -12.35 -15.90 -2.22
CA ASN A 190 -13.62 -16.62 -2.15
C ASN A 190 -14.73 -15.91 -2.93
N ILE A 191 -14.79 -14.57 -2.88
CA ILE A 191 -15.74 -13.78 -3.67
C ILE A 191 -15.40 -13.87 -5.18
N ILE A 192 -14.12 -13.71 -5.55
CA ILE A 192 -13.66 -13.78 -6.94
C ILE A 192 -13.96 -15.16 -7.56
N ALA A 193 -13.84 -16.23 -6.79
CA ALA A 193 -14.13 -17.59 -7.25
C ALA A 193 -15.64 -17.85 -7.51
N GLN A 194 -16.52 -16.92 -7.11
CA GLN A 194 -17.97 -17.02 -7.29
C GLN A 194 -18.45 -15.92 -8.27
N PRO A 195 -18.55 -16.20 -9.58
CA PRO A 195 -18.82 -15.17 -10.58
C PRO A 195 -20.13 -14.38 -10.35
N ALA A 196 -21.18 -15.05 -9.88
CA ALA A 196 -22.45 -14.40 -9.57
C ALA A 196 -22.33 -13.41 -8.40
N LEU A 197 -21.66 -13.81 -7.32
CA LEU A 197 -21.40 -12.95 -6.16
C LEU A 197 -20.50 -11.77 -6.52
N LEU A 198 -19.44 -12.01 -7.28
CA LEU A 198 -18.54 -10.94 -7.74
C LEU A 198 -19.28 -9.93 -8.63
N ARG A 199 -20.20 -10.42 -9.50
CA ARG A 199 -21.03 -9.55 -10.33
C ARG A 199 -21.98 -8.71 -9.47
N GLU A 200 -22.64 -9.30 -8.49
CA GLU A 200 -23.52 -8.59 -7.57
C GLU A 200 -22.77 -7.45 -6.85
N GLN A 201 -21.57 -7.72 -6.33
CA GLN A 201 -20.74 -6.69 -5.69
C GLN A 201 -20.38 -5.54 -6.64
N PHE A 202 -20.04 -5.87 -7.89
CA PHE A 202 -19.79 -4.85 -8.92
C PHE A 202 -21.01 -3.98 -9.17
N GLU A 203 -22.19 -4.59 -9.39
CA GLU A 203 -23.43 -3.86 -9.71
C GLU A 203 -23.85 -2.92 -8.59
N GLN A 204 -23.82 -3.39 -7.34
CA GLN A 204 -24.16 -2.59 -6.16
C GLN A 204 -23.26 -1.34 -6.06
N ILE A 205 -21.94 -1.50 -6.25
CA ILE A 205 -20.99 -0.40 -6.19
C ILE A 205 -21.16 0.53 -7.38
N TYR A 206 -21.30 -0.02 -8.58
CA TYR A 206 -21.48 0.75 -9.82
C TYR A 206 -22.71 1.66 -9.70
N ASP A 207 -23.85 1.11 -9.32
CA ASP A 207 -25.11 1.85 -9.15
C ASP A 207 -24.99 2.93 -8.05
N SER A 208 -24.31 2.62 -6.94
CA SER A 208 -24.11 3.58 -5.87
C SER A 208 -23.30 4.81 -6.29
N ILE A 209 -22.32 4.63 -7.19
CA ILE A 209 -21.47 5.70 -7.69
C ILE A 209 -22.22 6.54 -8.73
N ILE A 210 -22.88 5.90 -9.70
CA ILE A 210 -23.63 6.59 -10.76
C ILE A 210 -24.75 7.42 -10.17
N ASN A 211 -25.53 6.86 -9.23
CA ASN A 211 -26.64 7.58 -8.59
C ASN A 211 -26.18 8.81 -7.78
N LYS A 212 -24.99 8.74 -7.14
CA LYS A 212 -24.41 9.89 -6.43
C LYS A 212 -23.89 10.99 -7.38
N SER A 213 -23.54 10.64 -8.61
CA SER A 213 -23.06 11.59 -9.61
C SER A 213 -24.20 12.28 -10.36
N SER A 214 -25.44 11.84 -10.16
CA SER A 214 -26.65 12.37 -10.82
C SER A 214 -27.42 13.37 -9.93
N ILE A 215 -26.93 13.66 -8.73
CA ILE A 215 -27.43 14.66 -7.76
C ILE A 215 -26.48 15.83 -7.69
#